data_43c1f1dbd189a881ecf29ff8f9d63474
#
_entry.id   43c1f1dbd189a881ecf29ff8f9d63474
#
_cell.length_a   1.000
_cell.length_b   1.000
_cell.length_c   1.000
_cell.angle_alpha   90.00
_cell.angle_beta   90.00
_cell.angle_gamma   90.00
#
_symmetry.space_group_name_H-M   'P 1'
#
loop_
_entity.id
_entity.type
_entity.pdbx_description
1 polymer ?
#
loop_
_entity_poly.entity_id
_entity_poly.type
_entity_poly.pdbx_seq_one_letter_code
_entity_poly.pdbx_strand_id
1 'polypeptide(L)'
;MKARKGQSSWRFYKNAWIFLEESKENLLSEEEAKSILKEKGLMVRNTYDFDTKDNTSFWFIIKDKLEDISELPASTRTKIRKALKIYNIRRIELDELESVAYEIISSAEKTYKIKESSTSSLDYVSLFERFRERDNCECWCVENKTNGEIVGFSINYVKADSCDYDYIKCKDEAIHNSSYPFYGLFYTMNQYYLGEKKLKYVCDGSRSVTEHSNIQPFLEHNFKFRKAYCKLKIHYKWWLGVVVKLFFPFR
;
A
#
# COMPACT_ATOMS: atom_id res chain seq x y z
N MET A 1 -3.86 -6.74 24.73
CA MET A 1 -2.62 -7.30 24.10
C MET A 1 -1.62 -6.17 23.99
N LYS A 2 -0.59 -6.10 24.85
CA LYS A 2 0.49 -5.12 24.68
C LYS A 2 1.21 -5.50 23.38
N ALA A 3 1.17 -4.61 22.38
CA ALA A 3 1.98 -4.77 21.18
C ALA A 3 3.42 -5.03 21.60
N ARG A 4 3.96 -6.20 21.26
CA ARG A 4 5.40 -6.44 21.39
C ARG A 4 6.07 -5.43 20.45
N LYS A 5 6.99 -4.61 20.98
CA LYS A 5 7.88 -3.79 20.17
C LYS A 5 8.42 -4.68 19.05
N GLY A 6 8.06 -4.36 17.80
CA GLY A 6 8.66 -4.97 16.64
C GLY A 6 7.75 -5.58 15.57
N GLN A 7 6.47 -5.89 15.80
CA GLN A 7 5.57 -6.42 14.74
C GLN A 7 4.13 -6.35 15.21
N SER A 8 3.45 -5.25 14.95
CA SER A 8 2.00 -5.28 15.08
C SER A 8 1.40 -5.54 13.71
N SER A 9 1.08 -6.80 13.42
CA SER A 9 0.30 -7.23 12.25
C SER A 9 -1.12 -6.64 12.22
N TRP A 10 -1.45 -5.79 13.18
CA TRP A 10 -2.77 -5.20 13.38
C TRP A 10 -2.70 -3.68 13.40
N ARG A 11 -3.55 -3.04 12.58
CA ARG A 11 -3.76 -1.60 12.53
C ARG A 11 -5.12 -1.24 13.10
N PHE A 12 -5.16 -0.27 14.01
CA PHE A 12 -6.42 0.33 14.44
C PHE A 12 -6.76 1.54 13.57
N TYR A 13 -7.89 1.49 12.86
CA TYR A 13 -8.32 2.56 11.97
C TYR A 13 -9.87 2.67 11.94
N LYS A 14 -10.40 3.89 12.12
CA LYS A 14 -11.85 4.18 12.11
C LYS A 14 -12.69 3.17 12.96
N ASN A 15 -12.25 2.94 14.21
CA ASN A 15 -12.86 1.99 15.14
C ASN A 15 -12.84 0.50 14.70
N ALA A 16 -12.01 0.17 13.74
CA ALA A 16 -11.75 -1.21 13.33
C ALA A 16 -10.29 -1.62 13.59
N TRP A 17 -10.10 -2.85 14.05
CA TRP A 17 -8.81 -3.53 13.99
C TRP A 17 -8.70 -4.25 12.66
N ILE A 18 -7.64 -4.00 11.92
CA ILE A 18 -7.40 -4.54 10.58
C ILE A 18 -6.12 -5.35 10.60
N PHE A 19 -6.21 -6.61 10.20
CA PHE A 19 -5.03 -7.44 9.97
C PHE A 19 -4.36 -7.01 8.68
N LEU A 20 -3.05 -6.77 8.72
CA LEU A 20 -2.30 -6.18 7.62
C LEU A 20 -1.49 -7.21 6.81
N GLU A 21 -1.30 -8.42 7.34
CA GLU A 21 -0.46 -9.42 6.70
C GLU A 21 -1.26 -10.37 5.81
N GLU A 22 -0.62 -10.86 4.77
CA GLU A 22 -1.09 -11.96 3.94
C GLU A 22 -0.87 -13.28 4.68
N SER A 23 -1.95 -13.93 5.13
CA SER A 23 -1.87 -15.17 5.87
C SER A 23 -2.62 -16.31 5.17
N LYS A 24 -2.03 -17.50 5.19
CA LYS A 24 -2.69 -18.74 4.80
C LYS A 24 -3.65 -19.23 5.88
N GLU A 25 -3.38 -18.92 7.14
CA GLU A 25 -4.10 -19.43 8.29
C GLU A 25 -5.07 -18.40 8.85
N ASN A 26 -6.14 -18.88 9.46
CA ASN A 26 -7.01 -18.02 10.27
C ASN A 26 -6.42 -17.88 11.68
N LEU A 27 -5.65 -16.81 11.87
CA LEU A 27 -4.87 -16.56 13.08
C LEU A 27 -5.68 -16.02 14.26
N LEU A 28 -6.99 -15.81 14.11
CA LEU A 28 -7.82 -15.18 15.14
C LEU A 28 -9.02 -16.07 15.49
N SER A 29 -9.03 -16.54 16.73
CA SER A 29 -10.18 -17.23 17.30
C SER A 29 -11.32 -16.25 17.69
N GLU A 30 -12.51 -16.80 17.94
CA GLU A 30 -13.67 -16.01 18.41
C GLU A 30 -13.41 -15.36 19.77
N GLU A 31 -12.72 -16.08 20.68
CA GLU A 31 -12.38 -15.61 22.01
C GLU A 31 -11.39 -14.45 21.97
N GLU A 32 -10.36 -14.55 21.14
CA GLU A 32 -9.37 -13.49 20.94
C GLU A 32 -10.01 -12.25 20.33
N ALA A 33 -10.86 -12.41 19.29
CA ALA A 33 -11.59 -11.30 18.71
C ALA A 33 -12.48 -10.58 19.73
N LYS A 34 -13.20 -11.34 20.56
CA LYS A 34 -14.03 -10.78 21.65
C LYS A 34 -13.18 -10.05 22.69
N SER A 35 -12.00 -10.57 23.02
CA SER A 35 -11.08 -9.92 23.96
C SER A 35 -10.60 -8.57 23.41
N ILE A 36 -10.17 -8.52 22.15
CA ILE A 36 -9.75 -7.28 21.48
C ILE A 36 -10.90 -6.24 21.49
N LEU A 37 -12.12 -6.66 21.18
CA LEU A 37 -13.28 -5.78 21.11
C LEU A 37 -13.79 -5.31 22.49
N LYS A 38 -13.44 -6.00 23.58
CA LYS A 38 -13.72 -5.51 24.94
C LYS A 38 -12.86 -4.29 25.26
N GLU A 39 -11.60 -4.29 24.84
CA GLU A 39 -10.68 -3.18 25.12
C GLU A 39 -11.01 -1.96 24.26
N LYS A 40 -11.07 -2.14 22.94
CA LYS A 40 -11.25 -1.03 22.00
C LYS A 40 -11.81 -1.50 20.65
N GLY A 41 -12.58 -0.62 19.98
CA GLY A 41 -13.06 -0.82 18.62
C GLY A 41 -14.47 -1.39 18.53
N LEU A 42 -15.00 -1.39 17.33
CA LEU A 42 -16.35 -1.87 16.98
C LEU A 42 -16.31 -3.16 16.17
N MET A 43 -15.21 -3.40 15.44
CA MET A 43 -15.02 -4.58 14.63
C MET A 43 -13.54 -4.98 14.53
N VAL A 44 -13.32 -6.26 14.24
CA VAL A 44 -12.02 -6.81 13.86
C VAL A 44 -12.16 -7.42 12.47
N ARG A 45 -11.30 -7.02 11.53
CA ARG A 45 -11.22 -7.57 10.19
C ARG A 45 -10.01 -8.49 10.13
N ASN A 46 -10.24 -9.78 9.95
CA ASN A 46 -9.20 -10.80 9.81
C ASN A 46 -9.25 -11.41 8.41
N THR A 47 -8.15 -11.30 7.67
CA THR A 47 -7.98 -11.94 6.37
C THR A 47 -7.16 -13.21 6.52
N TYR A 48 -7.51 -14.26 5.78
CA TYR A 48 -6.83 -15.55 5.79
C TYR A 48 -7.03 -16.28 4.47
N ASP A 49 -6.41 -17.43 4.29
CA ASP A 49 -6.43 -18.22 3.05
C ASP A 49 -5.95 -17.40 1.84
N PHE A 50 -4.81 -16.71 2.07
CA PHE A 50 -4.20 -15.82 1.08
C PHE A 50 -3.84 -16.56 -0.21
N ASP A 51 -4.17 -15.94 -1.34
CA ASP A 51 -3.99 -16.43 -2.70
C ASP A 51 -4.73 -17.76 -2.96
N THR A 52 -5.95 -17.85 -2.42
CA THR A 52 -6.83 -18.99 -2.69
C THR A 52 -7.26 -19.00 -4.15
N LYS A 53 -7.59 -20.20 -4.66
CA LYS A 53 -8.16 -20.38 -6.01
C LYS A 53 -9.63 -19.96 -6.08
N ASP A 54 -10.29 -19.83 -4.93
CA ASP A 54 -11.69 -19.42 -4.85
C ASP A 54 -11.83 -17.95 -5.18
N ASN A 55 -12.75 -17.60 -6.08
CA ASN A 55 -13.06 -16.20 -6.38
C ASN A 55 -13.91 -15.59 -5.27
N THR A 56 -13.25 -14.98 -4.29
CA THR A 56 -13.88 -14.37 -3.12
C THR A 56 -14.18 -12.88 -3.35
N SER A 57 -14.92 -12.27 -2.41
CA SER A 57 -15.21 -10.83 -2.46
C SER A 57 -14.07 -9.95 -1.96
N PHE A 58 -12.98 -10.54 -1.45
CA PHE A 58 -11.85 -9.80 -0.89
C PHE A 58 -10.52 -10.31 -1.46
N TRP A 59 -9.58 -9.39 -1.71
CA TRP A 59 -8.29 -9.71 -2.32
C TRP A 59 -7.22 -8.70 -1.93
N PHE A 60 -5.96 -9.10 -2.15
CA PHE A 60 -4.81 -8.21 -2.24
C PHE A 60 -4.41 -8.01 -3.71
N ILE A 61 -3.81 -6.88 -4.03
CA ILE A 61 -3.27 -6.62 -5.37
C ILE A 61 -1.77 -6.91 -5.32
N ILE A 62 -1.36 -7.96 -6.02
CA ILE A 62 0.03 -8.43 -6.02
C ILE A 62 0.59 -8.55 -7.44
N LYS A 63 1.92 -8.55 -7.51
CA LYS A 63 2.66 -8.97 -8.69
C LYS A 63 3.70 -10.00 -8.28
N ASP A 64 3.61 -11.19 -8.86
CA ASP A 64 4.45 -12.36 -8.55
C ASP A 64 5.27 -12.86 -9.76
N LYS A 65 5.16 -12.17 -10.89
CA LYS A 65 5.97 -12.43 -12.09
C LYS A 65 6.63 -11.15 -12.57
N LEU A 66 7.89 -11.24 -12.91
CA LEU A 66 8.62 -10.18 -13.57
C LEU A 66 8.62 -10.46 -15.08
N GLU A 67 7.84 -9.68 -15.82
CA GLU A 67 7.84 -9.74 -17.27
C GLU A 67 8.97 -8.90 -17.86
N ASP A 68 9.43 -9.29 -19.05
CA ASP A 68 10.23 -8.41 -19.88
C ASP A 68 9.42 -7.17 -20.26
N ILE A 69 10.09 -6.03 -20.42
CA ILE A 69 9.41 -4.78 -20.79
C ILE A 69 8.59 -4.91 -22.07
N SER A 70 9.02 -5.77 -23.02
CA SER A 70 8.32 -6.01 -24.30
C SER A 70 6.92 -6.62 -24.12
N GLU A 71 6.70 -7.32 -23.01
CA GLU A 71 5.43 -7.95 -22.68
C GLU A 71 4.39 -7.01 -22.05
N LEU A 72 4.82 -5.80 -21.65
CA LEU A 72 3.92 -4.77 -21.15
C LEU A 72 3.17 -4.08 -22.32
N PRO A 73 2.00 -3.47 -22.07
CA PRO A 73 1.27 -2.71 -23.08
C PRO A 73 2.14 -1.65 -23.78
N ALA A 74 1.97 -1.46 -25.07
CA ALA A 74 2.81 -0.54 -25.86
C ALA A 74 2.83 0.89 -25.31
N SER A 75 1.67 1.40 -24.86
CA SER A 75 1.56 2.71 -24.20
C SER A 75 2.34 2.78 -22.89
N THR A 76 2.32 1.71 -22.10
CA THR A 76 3.06 1.59 -20.84
C THR A 76 4.56 1.61 -21.09
N ARG A 77 5.05 0.84 -22.09
CA ARG A 77 6.47 0.85 -22.47
C ARG A 77 6.97 2.23 -22.86
N THR A 78 6.18 2.95 -23.64
CA THR A 78 6.52 4.32 -24.07
C THR A 78 6.63 5.26 -22.87
N LYS A 79 5.69 5.17 -21.93
CA LYS A 79 5.67 6.00 -20.72
C LYS A 79 6.82 5.65 -19.78
N ILE A 80 7.15 4.37 -19.60
CA ILE A 80 8.31 3.93 -18.83
C ILE A 80 9.60 4.52 -19.42
N ARG A 81 9.83 4.34 -20.73
CA ARG A 81 11.03 4.88 -21.40
C ARG A 81 11.15 6.39 -21.25
N LYS A 82 10.03 7.10 -21.39
CA LYS A 82 10.01 8.56 -21.19
C LYS A 82 10.33 8.94 -19.74
N ALA A 83 9.73 8.28 -18.76
CA ALA A 83 10.02 8.51 -17.36
C ALA A 83 11.51 8.27 -17.03
N LEU A 84 12.07 7.14 -17.44
CA LEU A 84 13.47 6.80 -17.20
C LEU A 84 14.47 7.73 -17.93
N LYS A 85 14.05 8.39 -19.01
CA LYS A 85 14.85 9.43 -19.66
C LYS A 85 14.91 10.71 -18.81
N ILE A 86 13.79 11.08 -18.18
CA ILE A 86 13.62 12.33 -17.42
C ILE A 86 14.13 12.15 -15.98
N TYR A 87 13.84 11.01 -15.36
CA TYR A 87 14.06 10.78 -13.94
C TYR A 87 15.16 9.76 -13.67
N ASN A 88 15.90 10.02 -12.61
CA ASN A 88 16.71 9.04 -11.90
C ASN A 88 15.84 8.46 -10.77
N ILE A 89 15.66 7.14 -10.75
CA ILE A 89 14.86 6.47 -9.73
C ILE A 89 15.81 5.63 -8.90
N ARG A 90 15.96 6.00 -7.65
CA ARG A 90 16.95 5.42 -6.75
C ARG A 90 16.39 5.22 -5.35
N ARG A 91 17.08 4.39 -4.58
CA ARG A 91 16.84 4.32 -3.14
C ARG A 91 17.35 5.58 -2.47
N ILE A 92 16.72 5.93 -1.37
CA ILE A 92 17.00 7.12 -0.57
C ILE A 92 16.86 6.76 0.90
N GLU A 93 17.67 7.36 1.76
CA GLU A 93 17.53 7.19 3.20
C GLU A 93 16.27 7.92 3.71
N LEU A 94 15.65 7.36 4.76
CA LEU A 94 14.39 7.89 5.30
C LEU A 94 14.54 9.35 5.76
N ASP A 95 15.67 9.70 6.38
CA ASP A 95 15.92 11.07 6.88
C ASP A 95 16.12 12.07 5.73
N GLU A 96 16.79 11.66 4.64
CA GLU A 96 16.91 12.47 3.41
C GLU A 96 15.53 12.65 2.78
N LEU A 97 14.73 11.59 2.69
CA LEU A 97 13.37 11.66 2.16
C LEU A 97 12.47 12.59 2.98
N GLU A 98 12.53 12.52 4.30
CA GLU A 98 11.71 13.35 5.19
C GLU A 98 11.90 14.84 4.91
N SER A 99 13.12 15.25 4.59
CA SER A 99 13.41 16.66 4.32
C SER A 99 12.64 17.26 3.13
N VAL A 100 12.20 16.44 2.19
CA VAL A 100 11.52 16.85 0.94
C VAL A 100 10.08 16.35 0.81
N ALA A 101 9.71 15.32 1.57
CA ALA A 101 8.44 14.62 1.39
C ALA A 101 7.22 15.48 1.74
N TYR A 102 7.35 16.46 2.66
CA TYR A 102 6.23 17.33 3.03
C TYR A 102 5.68 18.12 1.83
N GLU A 103 6.57 18.68 1.00
CA GLU A 103 6.18 19.41 -0.20
C GLU A 103 5.48 18.50 -1.21
N ILE A 104 6.01 17.27 -1.41
CA ILE A 104 5.44 16.28 -2.32
C ILE A 104 4.05 15.85 -1.85
N ILE A 105 3.89 15.56 -0.55
CA ILE A 105 2.60 15.18 0.04
C ILE A 105 1.59 16.31 -0.13
N SER A 106 1.98 17.54 0.24
CA SER A 106 1.12 18.71 0.16
C SER A 106 0.68 19.01 -1.28
N SER A 107 1.57 18.83 -2.26
CA SER A 107 1.21 18.95 -3.68
C SER A 107 0.22 17.86 -4.12
N ALA A 108 0.47 16.60 -3.77
CA ALA A 108 -0.38 15.47 -4.13
C ALA A 108 -1.80 15.58 -3.52
N GLU A 109 -1.94 16.11 -2.31
CA GLU A 109 -3.23 16.23 -1.62
C GLU A 109 -4.14 17.30 -2.21
N LYS A 110 -3.62 18.28 -2.94
CA LYS A 110 -4.43 19.31 -3.60
C LYS A 110 -5.42 18.73 -4.60
N THR A 111 -5.12 17.59 -5.19
CA THR A 111 -5.93 16.96 -6.25
C THR A 111 -6.89 15.88 -5.74
N TYR A 112 -6.85 15.53 -4.45
CA TYR A 112 -7.77 14.53 -3.93
C TYR A 112 -9.20 15.05 -3.86
N LYS A 113 -10.11 14.32 -4.53
CA LYS A 113 -11.56 14.64 -4.56
C LYS A 113 -12.21 14.57 -3.17
N ILE A 114 -11.66 13.76 -2.27
CA ILE A 114 -12.10 13.65 -0.88
C ILE A 114 -11.02 14.31 -0.04
N LYS A 115 -11.28 15.51 0.42
CA LYS A 115 -10.48 16.19 1.45
C LYS A 115 -10.69 15.47 2.79
N GLU A 116 -10.08 14.31 2.98
CA GLU A 116 -9.70 13.93 4.33
C GLU A 116 -8.67 14.99 4.75
N SER A 117 -8.79 15.49 5.96
CA SER A 117 -8.00 16.62 6.49
C SER A 117 -6.58 16.67 5.89
N SER A 118 -6.25 17.79 5.27
CA SER A 118 -4.88 18.04 4.77
C SER A 118 -3.88 17.65 5.85
N THR A 119 -2.86 16.89 5.46
CA THR A 119 -1.81 16.44 6.40
C THR A 119 -1.21 17.67 7.09
N SER A 120 -1.52 17.86 8.35
CA SER A 120 -0.91 18.94 9.14
C SER A 120 0.57 18.62 9.38
N SER A 121 1.35 19.64 9.75
CA SER A 121 2.76 19.42 10.12
C SER A 121 2.93 18.42 11.26
N LEU A 122 1.99 18.36 12.20
CA LEU A 122 1.99 17.40 13.31
C LEU A 122 1.69 15.97 12.81
N ASP A 123 0.74 15.82 11.88
CA ASP A 123 0.43 14.53 11.25
C ASP A 123 1.63 14.02 10.43
N TYR A 124 2.37 14.93 9.81
CA TYR A 124 3.57 14.62 9.06
C TYR A 124 4.69 14.05 9.93
N VAL A 125 5.01 14.70 11.05
CA VAL A 125 6.02 14.19 12.01
C VAL A 125 5.62 12.81 12.50
N SER A 126 4.38 12.64 12.95
CA SER A 126 3.86 11.35 13.41
C SER A 126 3.87 10.26 12.32
N LEU A 127 3.75 10.65 11.05
CA LEU A 127 3.85 9.73 9.92
C LEU A 127 5.29 9.17 9.80
N PHE A 128 6.29 10.04 9.83
CA PHE A 128 7.70 9.63 9.69
C PHE A 128 8.22 8.89 10.93
N GLU A 129 7.78 9.27 12.13
CA GLU A 129 8.06 8.50 13.35
C GLU A 129 7.60 7.04 13.21
N ARG A 130 6.40 6.79 12.69
CA ARG A 130 5.89 5.44 12.43
C ARG A 130 6.72 4.65 11.41
N PHE A 131 7.31 5.32 10.42
CA PHE A 131 8.22 4.66 9.48
C PHE A 131 9.55 4.31 10.14
N ARG A 132 10.09 5.14 11.02
CA ARG A 132 11.31 4.86 11.79
C ARG A 132 11.16 3.70 12.78
N GLU A 133 9.95 3.47 13.28
CA GLU A 133 9.69 2.34 14.17
C GLU A 133 9.75 0.96 13.49
N ARG A 134 9.90 0.92 12.16
CA ARG A 134 9.90 -0.31 11.37
C ARG A 134 11.28 -0.58 10.77
N ASP A 135 11.92 -1.67 11.21
CA ASP A 135 13.29 -2.04 10.83
C ASP A 135 13.48 -2.42 9.35
N ASN A 136 12.41 -2.67 8.61
CA ASN A 136 12.43 -3.19 7.24
C ASN A 136 11.87 -2.21 6.21
N CYS A 137 11.95 -0.93 6.51
CA CYS A 137 11.50 0.15 5.63
C CYS A 137 12.56 0.45 4.56
N GLU A 138 12.19 0.42 3.28
CA GLU A 138 13.02 0.88 2.16
C GLU A 138 12.34 2.03 1.43
N CYS A 139 13.07 3.12 1.24
CA CYS A 139 12.57 4.30 0.56
C CYS A 139 13.14 4.43 -0.84
N TRP A 140 12.31 4.93 -1.76
CA TRP A 140 12.66 5.24 -3.14
C TRP A 140 12.29 6.67 -3.46
N CYS A 141 13.08 7.33 -4.31
CA CYS A 141 12.75 8.65 -4.84
C CYS A 141 12.73 8.67 -6.37
N VAL A 142 11.99 9.64 -6.90
CA VAL A 142 11.93 10.01 -8.32
C VAL A 142 12.56 11.39 -8.43
N GLU A 143 13.81 11.43 -8.88
CA GLU A 143 14.63 12.63 -8.96
C GLU A 143 14.75 13.10 -10.42
N ASN A 144 14.45 14.35 -10.69
CA ASN A 144 14.61 14.92 -12.02
C ASN A 144 16.10 15.08 -12.36
N LYS A 145 16.53 14.45 -13.46
CA LYS A 145 17.94 14.45 -13.89
C LYS A 145 18.50 15.82 -14.24
N THR A 146 17.63 16.78 -14.58
CA THR A 146 18.07 18.10 -15.05
C THR A 146 18.38 19.03 -13.91
N ASN A 147 17.57 19.01 -12.84
CA ASN A 147 17.68 19.96 -11.74
C ASN A 147 17.86 19.32 -10.36
N GLY A 148 17.89 17.98 -10.27
CA GLY A 148 18.03 17.26 -9.00
C GLY A 148 16.79 17.28 -8.10
N GLU A 149 15.68 17.83 -8.56
CA GLU A 149 14.45 17.92 -7.77
C GLU A 149 13.81 16.54 -7.57
N ILE A 150 13.48 16.21 -6.32
CA ILE A 150 12.69 15.01 -5.99
C ILE A 150 11.21 15.34 -6.15
N VAL A 151 10.58 14.71 -7.15
CA VAL A 151 9.17 14.93 -7.50
C VAL A 151 8.23 13.84 -7.02
N GLY A 152 8.77 12.75 -6.50
CA GLY A 152 7.96 11.64 -6.00
C GLY A 152 8.77 10.67 -5.16
N PHE A 153 8.06 9.83 -4.41
CA PHE A 153 8.70 8.82 -3.57
C PHE A 153 7.77 7.62 -3.30
N SER A 154 8.38 6.55 -2.81
CA SER A 154 7.72 5.38 -2.25
C SER A 154 8.41 4.97 -0.96
N ILE A 155 7.60 4.59 0.04
CA ILE A 155 8.05 3.95 1.27
C ILE A 155 7.46 2.55 1.28
N ASN A 156 8.33 1.55 1.32
CA ASN A 156 7.98 0.15 1.14
C ASN A 156 8.41 -0.67 2.36
N TYR A 157 7.69 -1.75 2.66
CA TYR A 157 8.07 -2.69 3.71
C TYR A 157 8.52 -3.99 3.11
N VAL A 158 9.79 -4.33 3.34
CA VAL A 158 10.39 -5.58 2.88
C VAL A 158 10.19 -6.64 3.95
N LYS A 159 9.45 -7.69 3.60
CA LYS A 159 9.23 -8.90 4.39
C LYS A 159 10.21 -9.99 3.94
N ALA A 160 10.16 -11.16 4.57
CA ALA A 160 11.03 -12.28 4.20
C ALA A 160 10.91 -12.68 2.72
N ASP A 161 9.68 -12.73 2.20
CA ASP A 161 9.35 -13.25 0.86
C ASP A 161 8.65 -12.23 -0.04
N SER A 162 8.32 -11.04 0.47
CA SER A 162 7.52 -10.05 -0.25
C SER A 162 7.91 -8.62 0.10
N CYS A 163 7.36 -7.68 -0.65
CA CYS A 163 7.49 -6.25 -0.36
C CYS A 163 6.14 -5.56 -0.52
N ASP A 164 5.72 -4.82 0.50
CA ASP A 164 4.51 -3.99 0.44
C ASP A 164 4.86 -2.57 -0.02
N TYR A 165 4.15 -2.09 -1.02
CA TYR A 165 4.19 -0.70 -1.47
C TYR A 165 3.21 0.11 -0.62
N ASP A 166 3.66 0.63 0.52
CA ASP A 166 2.77 1.16 1.57
C ASP A 166 2.39 2.62 1.35
N TYR A 167 3.36 3.49 1.02
CA TYR A 167 3.09 4.92 0.92
C TYR A 167 3.78 5.55 -0.29
N ILE A 168 3.01 5.90 -1.31
CA ILE A 168 3.53 6.41 -2.58
C ILE A 168 2.90 7.75 -2.90
N LYS A 169 3.73 8.75 -3.22
CA LYS A 169 3.30 10.09 -3.59
C LYS A 169 4.17 10.65 -4.71
N CYS A 170 3.56 11.44 -5.59
CA CYS A 170 4.26 12.30 -6.55
C CYS A 170 3.61 13.67 -6.57
N LYS A 171 4.39 14.72 -6.86
CA LYS A 171 3.89 16.08 -7.05
C LYS A 171 2.85 16.10 -8.17
N ASP A 172 1.80 16.86 -8.00
CA ASP A 172 0.71 16.97 -8.97
C ASP A 172 1.20 17.44 -10.34
N GLU A 173 2.08 18.44 -10.36
CA GLU A 173 2.66 18.97 -11.58
C GLU A 173 3.42 17.90 -12.37
N ALA A 174 4.14 16.99 -11.68
CA ALA A 174 4.89 15.90 -12.31
C ALA A 174 3.96 14.83 -12.89
N ILE A 175 2.78 14.63 -12.31
CA ILE A 175 1.78 13.68 -12.82
C ILE A 175 1.14 14.21 -14.10
N HIS A 176 0.82 15.52 -14.14
CA HIS A 176 0.04 16.13 -15.23
C HIS A 176 0.89 16.65 -16.40
N ASN A 177 2.20 16.83 -16.25
CA ASN A 177 3.09 17.31 -17.32
C ASN A 177 3.54 16.23 -18.33
N SER A 178 2.90 15.06 -18.32
CA SER A 178 3.24 13.92 -19.19
C SER A 178 4.66 13.37 -19.02
N SER A 179 5.27 13.50 -17.84
CA SER A 179 6.58 12.93 -17.50
C SER A 179 6.51 11.51 -16.93
N TYR A 180 5.33 11.09 -16.46
CA TYR A 180 4.99 9.72 -16.05
C TYR A 180 5.81 9.16 -14.88
N PRO A 181 6.01 9.88 -13.77
CA PRO A 181 6.88 9.47 -12.66
C PRO A 181 6.49 8.10 -12.08
N PHE A 182 5.20 7.81 -11.90
CA PHE A 182 4.72 6.51 -11.41
C PHE A 182 5.11 5.33 -12.31
N TYR A 183 5.14 5.53 -13.64
CA TYR A 183 5.53 4.46 -14.57
C TYR A 183 7.00 4.07 -14.39
N GLY A 184 7.89 5.05 -14.23
CA GLY A 184 9.28 4.81 -13.94
C GLY A 184 9.47 4.15 -12.57
N LEU A 185 8.81 4.70 -11.53
CA LEU A 185 8.94 4.24 -10.16
C LEU A 185 8.53 2.76 -10.01
N PHE A 186 7.31 2.40 -10.43
CA PHE A 186 6.84 1.02 -10.34
C PHE A 186 7.66 0.06 -11.19
N TYR A 187 8.08 0.47 -12.39
CA TYR A 187 8.95 -0.36 -13.22
C TYR A 187 10.28 -0.66 -12.49
N THR A 188 10.96 0.35 -11.99
CA THR A 188 12.26 0.21 -11.32
C THR A 188 12.13 -0.61 -10.02
N MET A 189 11.13 -0.35 -9.20
CA MET A 189 10.88 -1.11 -7.98
C MET A 189 10.57 -2.59 -8.27
N ASN A 190 9.75 -2.89 -9.29
CA ASN A 190 9.47 -4.27 -9.67
C ASN A 190 10.72 -5.00 -10.14
N GLN A 191 11.60 -4.34 -10.94
CA GLN A 191 12.89 -4.93 -11.36
C GLN A 191 13.76 -5.25 -10.15
N TYR A 192 13.83 -4.37 -9.19
CA TYR A 192 14.62 -4.57 -7.99
C TYR A 192 14.07 -5.68 -7.09
N TYR A 193 12.78 -5.60 -6.70
CA TYR A 193 12.24 -6.56 -5.74
C TYR A 193 12.04 -7.96 -6.32
N LEU A 194 11.49 -8.07 -7.51
CA LEU A 194 11.26 -9.36 -8.15
C LEU A 194 12.48 -9.87 -8.93
N GLY A 195 13.26 -8.95 -9.53
CA GLY A 195 14.41 -9.27 -10.35
C GLY A 195 15.68 -9.50 -9.55
N GLU A 196 16.12 -8.50 -8.80
CA GLU A 196 17.40 -8.53 -8.08
C GLU A 196 17.26 -9.23 -6.71
N LYS A 197 16.31 -8.79 -5.86
CA LYS A 197 16.07 -9.41 -4.55
C LYS A 197 15.38 -10.78 -4.62
N LYS A 198 14.78 -11.14 -5.75
CA LYS A 198 14.11 -12.43 -5.96
C LYS A 198 12.99 -12.69 -4.96
N LEU A 199 12.28 -11.64 -4.53
CA LEU A 199 11.11 -11.82 -3.69
C LEU A 199 10.01 -12.57 -4.44
N LYS A 200 9.17 -13.31 -3.72
CA LYS A 200 8.08 -14.08 -4.32
C LYS A 200 7.01 -13.18 -4.96
N TYR A 201 6.71 -12.05 -4.32
CA TYR A 201 5.78 -11.06 -4.87
C TYR A 201 6.00 -9.68 -4.26
N VAL A 202 5.44 -8.66 -4.93
CA VAL A 202 5.22 -7.33 -4.38
C VAL A 202 3.72 -7.08 -4.24
N CYS A 203 3.29 -6.26 -3.26
CA CYS A 203 1.89 -6.06 -2.89
C CYS A 203 1.57 -4.56 -2.74
N ASP A 204 0.47 -4.11 -3.35
CA ASP A 204 -0.08 -2.75 -3.17
C ASP A 204 -1.20 -2.72 -2.10
N GLY A 205 -1.26 -3.74 -1.27
CA GLY A 205 -2.22 -3.85 -0.19
C GLY A 205 -3.54 -4.52 -0.59
N SER A 206 -4.46 -4.54 0.36
CA SER A 206 -5.76 -5.17 0.21
C SER A 206 -6.74 -4.29 -0.59
N ARG A 207 -7.82 -4.93 -1.07
CA ARG A 207 -8.95 -4.25 -1.72
C ARG A 207 -9.32 -2.96 -1.02
N SER A 208 -9.25 -1.83 -1.74
CA SER A 208 -9.75 -0.55 -1.25
C SER A 208 -11.28 -0.59 -1.19
N VAL A 209 -11.85 -0.21 -0.05
CA VAL A 209 -13.31 -0.07 0.13
C VAL A 209 -13.75 1.35 -0.26
N THR A 210 -12.84 2.30 -0.16
CA THR A 210 -13.03 3.70 -0.56
C THR A 210 -12.09 3.99 -1.72
N GLU A 211 -12.63 4.34 -2.88
CA GLU A 211 -11.84 4.70 -4.06
C GLU A 211 -11.15 6.06 -3.87
N HIS A 212 -10.14 6.11 -3.00
CA HIS A 212 -9.33 7.32 -2.81
C HIS A 212 -8.28 7.50 -3.92
N SER A 213 -7.93 6.41 -4.61
CA SER A 213 -7.01 6.46 -5.74
C SER A 213 -7.31 5.33 -6.73
N ASN A 214 -7.06 5.58 -8.00
CA ASN A 214 -7.15 4.55 -9.05
C ASN A 214 -5.86 3.72 -9.15
N ILE A 215 -5.10 3.57 -8.06
CA ILE A 215 -3.78 2.92 -8.11
C ILE A 215 -3.90 1.44 -8.45
N GLN A 216 -4.83 0.71 -7.84
CA GLN A 216 -4.99 -0.72 -8.09
C GLN A 216 -5.36 -1.03 -9.54
N PRO A 217 -6.40 -0.40 -10.15
CA PRO A 217 -6.66 -0.55 -11.59
C PRO A 217 -5.48 -0.12 -12.46
N PHE A 218 -4.75 0.91 -12.07
CA PHE A 218 -3.54 1.35 -12.79
C PHE A 218 -2.46 0.27 -12.80
N LEU A 219 -2.20 -0.40 -11.67
CA LEU A 219 -1.22 -1.46 -11.54
C LEU A 219 -1.64 -2.72 -12.31
N GLU A 220 -2.91 -3.13 -12.21
CA GLU A 220 -3.46 -4.26 -12.97
C GLU A 220 -3.31 -4.03 -14.48
N HIS A 221 -3.72 -2.86 -14.98
CA HIS A 221 -3.71 -2.56 -16.41
C HIS A 221 -2.30 -2.36 -16.98
N ASN A 222 -1.42 -1.64 -16.28
CA ASN A 222 -0.13 -1.23 -16.83
C ASN A 222 1.02 -2.18 -16.48
N PHE A 223 0.96 -2.84 -15.33
CA PHE A 223 2.06 -3.64 -14.79
C PHE A 223 1.70 -5.11 -14.55
N LYS A 224 0.52 -5.54 -15.01
CA LYS A 224 0.06 -6.94 -14.86
C LYS A 224 0.02 -7.40 -13.39
N PHE A 225 -0.28 -6.52 -12.46
CA PHE A 225 -0.67 -6.94 -11.12
C PHE A 225 -1.96 -7.75 -11.21
N ARG A 226 -2.16 -8.65 -10.26
CA ARG A 226 -3.33 -9.52 -10.18
C ARG A 226 -3.96 -9.52 -8.80
N LYS A 227 -5.18 -9.98 -8.73
CA LYS A 227 -5.88 -10.22 -7.48
C LYS A 227 -5.42 -11.53 -6.87
N ALA A 228 -4.84 -11.48 -5.67
CA ALA A 228 -4.67 -12.62 -4.81
C ALA A 228 -5.88 -12.68 -3.88
N TYR A 229 -6.83 -13.54 -4.21
CA TYR A 229 -8.05 -13.68 -3.44
C TYR A 229 -7.78 -14.23 -2.05
N CYS A 230 -8.56 -13.80 -1.05
CA CYS A 230 -8.48 -14.31 0.30
C CYS A 230 -9.85 -14.28 0.96
N LYS A 231 -10.00 -15.03 2.05
CA LYS A 231 -11.20 -14.99 2.86
C LYS A 231 -11.12 -13.85 3.87
N LEU A 232 -12.24 -13.19 4.11
CA LEU A 232 -12.40 -12.12 5.08
C LEU A 232 -13.39 -12.56 6.15
N LYS A 233 -12.96 -12.56 7.40
CA LYS A 233 -13.82 -12.75 8.57
C LYS A 233 -13.90 -11.45 9.35
N ILE A 234 -15.13 -11.01 9.64
CA ILE A 234 -15.38 -9.81 10.42
C ILE A 234 -16.04 -10.22 11.73
N HIS A 235 -15.42 -9.85 12.84
CA HIS A 235 -15.98 -9.98 14.16
C HIS A 235 -16.48 -8.62 14.62
N TYR A 236 -17.72 -8.56 15.06
CA TYR A 236 -18.37 -7.34 15.52
C TYR A 236 -18.47 -7.31 17.04
N LYS A 237 -18.46 -6.12 17.61
CA LYS A 237 -18.93 -5.94 18.98
C LYS A 237 -20.37 -6.46 19.08
N TRP A 238 -20.74 -7.15 20.14
CA TRP A 238 -21.96 -7.97 20.21
C TRP A 238 -23.22 -7.27 19.71
N TRP A 239 -23.47 -6.03 20.17
CA TRP A 239 -24.64 -5.25 19.78
C TRP A 239 -24.62 -4.86 18.29
N LEU A 240 -23.43 -4.50 17.76
CA LEU A 240 -23.27 -4.17 16.34
C LEU A 240 -23.48 -5.41 15.46
N GLY A 241 -23.08 -6.59 15.93
CA GLY A 241 -23.35 -7.85 15.24
C GLY A 241 -24.85 -8.13 15.10
N VAL A 242 -25.64 -7.79 16.11
CA VAL A 242 -27.12 -7.89 16.03
C VAL A 242 -27.65 -6.90 14.98
N VAL A 243 -27.24 -5.63 15.02
CA VAL A 243 -27.65 -4.61 14.05
C VAL A 243 -27.31 -5.03 12.62
N VAL A 244 -26.07 -5.51 12.38
CA VAL A 244 -25.64 -5.96 11.05
C VAL A 244 -26.50 -7.13 10.56
N LYS A 245 -26.80 -8.12 11.39
CA LYS A 245 -27.65 -9.25 11.02
C LYS A 245 -29.09 -8.83 10.68
N LEU A 246 -29.62 -7.83 11.36
CA LEU A 246 -30.98 -7.32 11.09
C LEU A 246 -31.07 -6.56 9.76
N PHE A 247 -30.08 -5.72 9.45
CA PHE A 247 -30.10 -4.90 8.24
C PHE A 247 -29.45 -5.55 7.02
N PHE A 248 -28.59 -6.55 7.22
CA PHE A 248 -27.85 -7.27 6.16
C PHE A 248 -27.88 -8.78 6.40
N PRO A 249 -29.07 -9.43 6.31
CA PRO A 249 -29.24 -10.85 6.67
C PRO A 249 -28.47 -11.83 5.76
N PHE A 250 -28.01 -11.37 4.60
CA PHE A 250 -27.27 -12.19 3.62
C PHE A 250 -25.77 -11.88 3.51
N ARG A 251 -25.20 -11.31 4.55
CA ARG A 251 -23.75 -11.01 4.61
C ARG A 251 -23.01 -11.95 5.54
#